data_c73c15545348c13524de781b27dbc506
#
_entry.id   c73c15545348c13524de781b27dbc506
#
_cell.length_a   1.000
_cell.length_b   1.000
_cell.length_c   1.000
_cell.angle_alpha   90.00
_cell.angle_beta   90.00
_cell.angle_gamma   90.00
#
_symmetry.space_group_name_H-M   'P 1'
#
loop_
_entity.id
_entity.type
_entity.pdbx_description
1 polymer ?
#
loop_
_entity_poly.entity_id
_entity_poly.type
_entity_poly.pdbx_seq_one_letter_code
_entity_poly.pdbx_strand_id
1 'polypeptide(L)'
;LYESARDIFLVGCYTAQRFSDYSKISPSNLKVLNNGKKVIELIQQKTGEKVIIPVRSELEEILKRYDYNLPKCYEQKVNDRIKKIAVMAGISDLIKMEYTRGGLKVKKEIPKNELVVTHTARRSGCTNMYLAGIPTIDIMKISGHKTEKEFLKYINVSKEETAINLSDHPYFNRAGLKVI
;
A
#
# COMPACT_ATOMS: atom_id res chain seq x y z
N LEU A 1 20.19 -10.07 0.22
CA LEU A 1 19.10 -10.58 -0.65
C LEU A 1 17.71 -10.39 -0.03
N TYR A 2 17.52 -10.71 1.26
CA TYR A 2 16.24 -10.48 1.95
C TYR A 2 16.03 -9.00 2.25
N GLU A 3 17.06 -8.29 2.68
CA GLU A 3 16.99 -6.86 2.97
C GLU A 3 16.50 -6.07 1.75
N SER A 4 17.10 -6.29 0.59
CA SER A 4 16.68 -5.62 -0.64
C SER A 4 15.24 -5.95 -1.03
N ALA A 5 14.79 -7.19 -0.85
CA ALA A 5 13.41 -7.57 -1.13
C ALA A 5 12.41 -6.92 -0.15
N ARG A 6 12.77 -6.84 1.13
CA ARG A 6 12.02 -6.09 2.15
C ARG A 6 11.90 -4.62 1.77
N ASP A 7 13.01 -4.00 1.44
CA ASP A 7 13.07 -2.57 1.12
C ASP A 7 12.27 -2.25 -0.14
N ILE A 8 12.40 -3.06 -1.19
CA ILE A 8 11.58 -2.94 -2.40
C ILE A 8 10.09 -3.04 -2.06
N PHE A 9 9.69 -4.01 -1.23
CA PHE A 9 8.30 -4.19 -0.81
C PHE A 9 7.80 -2.98 0.01
N LEU A 10 8.60 -2.46 0.93
CA LEU A 10 8.26 -1.29 1.74
C LEU A 10 8.10 -0.03 0.89
N VAL A 11 8.93 0.16 -0.14
CA VAL A 11 8.73 1.25 -1.11
C VAL A 11 7.36 1.13 -1.78
N GLY A 12 6.94 -0.08 -2.14
CA GLY A 12 5.58 -0.33 -2.63
C GLY A 12 4.48 0.04 -1.63
N CYS A 13 4.69 -0.26 -0.32
CA CYS A 13 3.77 0.13 0.74
C CYS A 13 3.67 1.65 0.90
N TYR A 14 4.80 2.35 0.90
CA TYR A 14 4.83 3.79 1.13
C TYR A 14 4.36 4.60 -0.08
N THR A 15 4.54 4.09 -1.28
CA THR A 15 4.12 4.77 -2.51
C THR A 15 2.71 4.40 -2.95
N ALA A 16 2.16 3.27 -2.48
CA ALA A 16 0.91 2.66 -2.94
C ALA A 16 0.86 2.45 -4.46
N GLN A 17 2.03 2.28 -5.11
CA GLN A 17 2.13 2.04 -6.55
C GLN A 17 2.18 0.55 -6.90
N ARG A 18 2.06 0.23 -8.20
CA ARG A 18 2.31 -1.13 -8.71
C ARG A 18 3.81 -1.40 -8.78
N PHE A 19 4.19 -2.67 -8.71
CA PHE A 19 5.59 -3.07 -8.82
C PHE A 19 6.26 -2.53 -10.10
N SER A 20 5.56 -2.58 -11.23
CA SER A 20 6.03 -2.02 -12.50
C SER A 20 6.41 -0.53 -12.44
N ASP A 21 5.77 0.20 -11.53
CA ASP A 21 5.95 1.64 -11.39
C ASP A 21 7.02 1.95 -10.32
N TYR A 22 6.82 1.45 -9.08
CA TYR A 22 7.71 1.82 -7.99
C TYR A 22 9.12 1.18 -8.08
N SER A 23 9.25 0.01 -8.73
CA SER A 23 10.57 -0.64 -8.91
C SER A 23 11.52 0.13 -9.85
N LYS A 24 10.99 1.14 -10.54
CA LYS A 24 11.75 1.98 -11.49
C LYS A 24 11.99 3.39 -10.96
N ILE A 25 11.63 3.67 -9.70
CA ILE A 25 11.91 4.97 -9.09
C ILE A 25 13.42 5.23 -9.15
N SER A 26 13.76 6.43 -9.60
CA SER A 26 15.11 6.91 -9.79
C SER A 26 15.23 8.37 -9.32
N PRO A 27 16.41 8.95 -9.23
CA PRO A 27 16.59 10.34 -8.85
C PRO A 27 15.77 11.33 -9.68
N SER A 28 15.52 11.02 -10.96
CA SER A 28 14.72 11.89 -11.86
C SER A 28 13.26 12.02 -11.44
N ASN A 29 12.74 11.08 -10.65
CA ASN A 29 11.38 11.12 -10.13
C ASN A 29 11.24 12.02 -8.89
N LEU A 30 12.35 12.35 -8.21
CA LEU A 30 12.29 13.23 -7.04
C LEU A 30 12.13 14.68 -7.45
N LYS A 31 11.19 15.34 -6.79
CA LYS A 31 10.96 16.79 -6.92
C LYS A 31 10.89 17.40 -5.53
N VAL A 32 11.28 18.66 -5.43
CA VAL A 32 11.12 19.46 -4.22
C VAL A 32 10.04 20.50 -4.49
N LEU A 33 9.02 20.51 -3.65
CA LEU A 33 7.94 21.50 -3.71
C LEU A 33 8.41 22.85 -3.17
N ASN A 34 7.64 23.92 -3.46
CA ASN A 34 7.94 25.28 -3.01
C ASN A 34 8.08 25.42 -1.48
N ASN A 35 7.45 24.52 -0.73
CA ASN A 35 7.52 24.45 0.74
C ASN A 35 8.72 23.61 1.25
N GLY A 36 9.63 23.20 0.38
CA GLY A 36 10.79 22.36 0.72
C GLY A 36 10.49 20.86 0.91
N LYS A 37 9.24 20.44 0.81
CA LYS A 37 8.88 19.02 0.94
C LYS A 37 9.21 18.24 -0.33
N LYS A 38 9.69 17.01 -0.15
CA LYS A 38 10.01 16.11 -1.27
C LYS A 38 8.80 15.31 -1.70
N VAL A 39 8.67 15.10 -2.99
CA VAL A 39 7.66 14.24 -3.61
C VAL A 39 8.31 13.34 -4.66
N ILE A 40 7.67 12.20 -4.93
CA ILE A 40 7.97 11.35 -6.08
C ILE A 40 6.91 11.63 -7.13
N GLU A 41 7.33 12.04 -8.31
CA GLU A 41 6.49 12.23 -9.48
C GLU A 41 6.75 11.10 -10.48
N LEU A 42 5.71 10.37 -10.87
CA LEU A 42 5.83 9.33 -11.88
C LEU A 42 4.57 9.21 -12.75
N ILE A 43 4.73 8.61 -13.93
CA ILE A 43 3.64 8.25 -14.83
C ILE A 43 3.45 6.74 -14.74
N GLN A 44 2.25 6.30 -14.34
CA GLN A 44 1.93 4.89 -14.21
C GLN A 44 1.92 4.18 -15.57
N GLN A 45 2.66 3.07 -15.72
CA GLN A 45 2.77 2.34 -16.98
C GLN A 45 1.43 1.80 -17.49
N LYS A 46 0.60 1.27 -16.57
CA LYS A 46 -0.67 0.64 -16.96
C LYS A 46 -1.75 1.64 -17.35
N THR A 47 -1.78 2.81 -16.74
CA THR A 47 -2.91 3.76 -16.87
C THR A 47 -2.54 5.06 -17.56
N GLY A 48 -1.24 5.35 -17.70
CA GLY A 48 -0.73 6.65 -18.16
C GLY A 48 -0.99 7.79 -17.17
N GLU A 49 -1.48 7.49 -15.97
CA GLU A 49 -1.83 8.49 -14.97
C GLU A 49 -0.57 9.07 -14.34
N LYS A 50 -0.49 10.40 -14.27
CA LYS A 50 0.54 11.11 -13.53
C LYS A 50 0.15 11.16 -12.06
N VAL A 51 1.02 10.66 -11.18
CA VAL A 51 0.82 10.69 -9.74
C VAL A 51 1.96 11.44 -9.05
N ILE A 52 1.62 12.12 -7.96
CA ILE A 52 2.56 12.85 -7.12
C ILE A 52 2.40 12.33 -5.70
N ILE A 53 3.46 11.76 -5.15
CA ILE A 53 3.45 11.01 -3.90
C ILE A 53 4.33 11.75 -2.89
N PRO A 54 3.80 12.20 -1.76
CA PRO A 54 4.61 12.78 -0.68
C PRO A 54 5.62 11.76 -0.13
N VAL A 55 6.86 12.19 0.06
CA VAL A 55 7.93 11.34 0.61
C VAL A 55 7.94 11.49 2.12
N ARG A 56 7.64 10.38 2.84
CA ARG A 56 7.82 10.32 4.28
C ARG A 56 9.26 9.90 4.62
N SER A 57 9.69 10.17 5.86
CA SER A 57 11.05 9.94 6.35
C SER A 57 11.55 8.51 6.10
N GLU A 58 10.72 7.51 6.43
CA GLU A 58 11.09 6.10 6.29
C GLU A 58 11.29 5.69 4.83
N LEU A 59 10.46 6.24 3.92
CA LEU A 59 10.65 6.03 2.49
C LEU A 59 11.94 6.67 2.01
N GLU A 60 12.23 7.89 2.47
CA GLU A 60 13.46 8.59 2.11
C GLU A 60 14.71 7.86 2.60
N GLU A 61 14.70 7.32 3.82
CA GLU A 61 15.80 6.52 4.35
C GLU A 61 16.08 5.28 3.49
N ILE A 62 15.02 4.57 3.07
CA ILE A 62 15.17 3.42 2.17
C ILE A 62 15.77 3.87 0.83
N LEU A 63 15.23 4.92 0.23
CA LEU A 63 15.71 5.40 -1.07
C LEU A 63 17.16 5.89 -1.01
N LYS A 64 17.56 6.59 0.05
CA LYS A 64 18.95 7.03 0.27
C LYS A 64 19.93 5.87 0.35
N ARG A 65 19.55 4.74 0.98
CA ARG A 65 20.37 3.52 1.08
C ARG A 65 20.82 3.00 -0.29
N TYR A 66 20.04 3.27 -1.32
CA TYR A 66 20.29 2.83 -2.69
C TYR A 66 20.57 3.99 -3.66
N ASP A 67 20.99 5.15 -3.14
CA ASP A 67 21.20 6.36 -3.95
C ASP A 67 20.01 6.65 -4.89
N TYR A 68 18.79 6.43 -4.36
CA TYR A 68 17.52 6.56 -5.09
C TYR A 68 17.37 5.65 -6.33
N ASN A 69 18.20 4.61 -6.44
CA ASN A 69 18.12 3.60 -7.49
C ASN A 69 17.89 2.23 -6.86
N LEU A 70 16.65 1.80 -6.77
CA LEU A 70 16.34 0.50 -6.17
C LEU A 70 17.04 -0.65 -6.89
N PRO A 71 17.47 -1.70 -6.16
CA PRO A 71 18.09 -2.87 -6.76
C PRO A 71 17.15 -3.51 -7.79
N LYS A 72 17.65 -3.76 -9.00
CA LYS A 72 16.89 -4.45 -10.05
C LYS A 72 16.58 -5.88 -9.59
N CYS A 73 15.31 -6.22 -9.52
CA CYS A 73 14.86 -7.54 -9.17
C CYS A 73 13.58 -7.88 -9.94
N TYR A 74 13.45 -9.13 -10.37
CA TYR A 74 12.21 -9.60 -10.97
C TYR A 74 11.12 -9.73 -9.90
N GLU A 75 9.90 -9.38 -10.25
CA GLU A 75 8.75 -9.40 -9.34
C GLU A 75 8.58 -10.75 -8.64
N GLN A 76 8.71 -11.85 -9.41
CA GLN A 76 8.61 -13.21 -8.87
C GLN A 76 9.63 -13.43 -7.73
N LYS A 77 10.89 -13.01 -7.92
CA LYS A 77 11.93 -13.17 -6.89
C LYS A 77 11.63 -12.33 -5.64
N VAL A 78 11.02 -11.16 -5.81
CA VAL A 78 10.57 -10.34 -4.66
C VAL A 78 9.44 -11.08 -3.93
N ASN A 79 8.45 -11.60 -4.67
CA ASN A 79 7.35 -12.36 -4.09
C ASN A 79 7.81 -13.59 -3.31
N ASP A 80 8.74 -14.37 -3.86
CA ASP A 80 9.28 -15.56 -3.18
C ASP A 80 10.03 -15.22 -1.89
N ARG A 81 10.75 -14.09 -1.88
CA ARG A 81 11.49 -13.63 -0.70
C ARG A 81 10.59 -13.00 0.34
N ILE A 82 9.61 -12.19 -0.07
CA ILE A 82 8.73 -11.51 0.88
C ILE A 82 7.85 -12.49 1.64
N LYS A 83 7.46 -13.61 1.06
CA LYS A 83 6.77 -14.69 1.77
C LYS A 83 7.62 -15.25 2.92
N LYS A 84 8.92 -15.46 2.68
CA LYS A 84 9.86 -15.91 3.72
C LYS A 84 10.08 -14.84 4.78
N ILE A 85 10.20 -13.58 4.39
CA ILE A 85 10.29 -12.45 5.32
C ILE A 85 9.03 -12.35 6.17
N ALA A 86 7.85 -12.58 5.60
CA ALA A 86 6.58 -12.58 6.32
C ALA A 86 6.55 -13.66 7.42
N VAL A 87 7.09 -14.87 7.14
CA VAL A 87 7.25 -15.90 8.17
C VAL A 87 8.19 -15.43 9.29
N MET A 88 9.35 -14.84 8.94
CA MET A 88 10.32 -14.30 9.91
C MET A 88 9.71 -13.17 10.76
N ALA A 89 8.73 -12.44 10.23
CA ALA A 89 7.98 -11.40 10.91
C ALA A 89 6.76 -11.94 11.71
N GLY A 90 6.59 -13.25 11.81
CA GLY A 90 5.48 -13.87 12.55
C GLY A 90 4.12 -13.83 11.82
N ILE A 91 4.11 -13.51 10.52
CA ILE A 91 2.87 -13.46 9.72
C ILE A 91 2.60 -14.86 9.15
N SER A 92 2.04 -15.74 9.99
CA SER A 92 1.82 -17.16 9.62
C SER A 92 0.42 -17.67 9.91
N ASP A 93 -0.52 -16.82 10.35
CA ASP A 93 -1.90 -17.19 10.64
C ASP A 93 -2.55 -17.93 9.46
N LEU A 94 -3.37 -18.93 9.75
CA LEU A 94 -4.15 -19.64 8.73
C LEU A 94 -5.37 -18.82 8.33
N ILE A 95 -5.49 -18.54 7.04
CA ILE A 95 -6.62 -17.83 6.45
C ILE A 95 -7.53 -18.82 5.74
N LYS A 96 -8.80 -18.88 6.17
CA LYS A 96 -9.84 -19.67 5.49
C LYS A 96 -10.26 -18.94 4.22
N MET A 97 -10.05 -19.56 3.09
CA MET A 97 -10.49 -19.06 1.78
C MET A 97 -11.60 -19.96 1.22
N GLU A 98 -12.66 -19.34 0.76
CA GLU A 98 -13.72 -20.01 0.00
C GLU A 98 -13.71 -19.48 -1.43
N TYR A 99 -13.66 -20.37 -2.41
CA TYR A 99 -13.75 -20.03 -3.82
C TYR A 99 -14.51 -21.10 -4.59
N THR A 100 -15.08 -20.72 -5.73
CA THR A 100 -15.80 -21.67 -6.58
C THR A 100 -14.85 -22.18 -7.67
N ARG A 101 -14.72 -23.50 -7.82
CA ARG A 101 -13.98 -24.17 -8.87
C ARG A 101 -14.86 -25.24 -9.52
N GLY A 102 -15.09 -25.11 -10.83
CA GLY A 102 -15.97 -26.07 -11.54
C GLY A 102 -17.39 -26.14 -10.99
N GLY A 103 -17.97 -25.02 -10.50
CA GLY A 103 -19.30 -24.98 -9.88
C GLY A 103 -19.37 -25.45 -8.42
N LEU A 104 -18.28 -26.01 -7.86
CA LEU A 104 -18.21 -26.47 -6.48
C LEU A 104 -17.55 -25.44 -5.57
N LYS A 105 -18.09 -25.24 -4.37
CA LYS A 105 -17.46 -24.43 -3.32
C LYS A 105 -16.30 -25.22 -2.71
N VAL A 106 -15.10 -24.67 -2.83
CA VAL A 106 -13.88 -25.21 -2.25
C VAL A 106 -13.47 -24.34 -1.09
N LYS A 107 -13.24 -24.97 0.08
CA LYS A 107 -12.66 -24.33 1.26
C LYS A 107 -11.21 -24.76 1.40
N LYS A 108 -10.31 -23.80 1.57
CA LYS A 108 -8.89 -24.07 1.76
C LYS A 108 -8.35 -23.16 2.86
N GLU A 109 -7.53 -23.72 3.74
CA GLU A 109 -6.71 -22.95 4.67
C GLU A 109 -5.34 -22.69 4.06
N ILE A 110 -4.94 -21.43 4.03
CA ILE A 110 -3.66 -21.00 3.45
C ILE A 110 -2.94 -20.12 4.48
N PRO A 111 -1.66 -20.37 4.77
CA PRO A 111 -0.88 -19.49 5.63
C PRO A 111 -0.84 -18.07 5.05
N LYS A 112 -1.02 -17.06 5.90
CA LYS A 112 -1.11 -15.65 5.50
C LYS A 112 0.12 -15.16 4.75
N ASN A 113 1.31 -15.65 5.13
CA ASN A 113 2.57 -15.35 4.42
C ASN A 113 2.53 -15.76 2.94
N GLU A 114 1.83 -16.85 2.58
CA GLU A 114 1.71 -17.29 1.19
C GLU A 114 0.87 -16.34 0.32
N LEU A 115 0.05 -15.52 0.96
CA LEU A 115 -0.79 -14.51 0.31
C LEU A 115 -0.07 -13.16 0.15
N VAL A 116 1.10 -13.00 0.78
CA VAL A 116 1.88 -11.75 0.68
C VAL A 116 2.64 -11.72 -0.64
N VAL A 117 2.31 -10.72 -1.46
CA VAL A 117 2.92 -10.47 -2.78
C VAL A 117 3.10 -8.97 -2.99
N THR A 118 3.83 -8.56 -4.02
CA THR A 118 4.06 -7.14 -4.33
C THR A 118 2.78 -6.31 -4.42
N HIS A 119 1.68 -6.91 -4.87
CA HIS A 119 0.38 -6.25 -4.91
C HIS A 119 -0.20 -5.98 -3.49
N THR A 120 0.17 -6.81 -2.51
CA THR A 120 -0.17 -6.59 -1.10
C THR A 120 0.43 -5.27 -0.59
N ALA A 121 1.64 -4.91 -1.05
CA ALA A 121 2.26 -3.64 -0.68
C ALA A 121 1.37 -2.44 -1.05
N ARG A 122 0.86 -2.40 -2.27
CA ARG A 122 -0.04 -1.35 -2.73
C ARG A 122 -1.34 -1.31 -1.92
N ARG A 123 -1.93 -2.47 -1.62
CA ARG A 123 -3.14 -2.57 -0.77
C ARG A 123 -2.85 -2.05 0.62
N SER A 124 -1.75 -2.46 1.24
CA SER A 124 -1.32 -1.98 2.55
C SER A 124 -1.13 -0.46 2.57
N GLY A 125 -0.50 0.11 1.54
CA GLY A 125 -0.35 1.55 1.42
C GLY A 125 -1.68 2.28 1.40
N CYS A 126 -2.62 1.85 0.55
CA CYS A 126 -3.97 2.45 0.49
C CYS A 126 -4.72 2.31 1.81
N THR A 127 -4.70 1.11 2.42
CA THR A 127 -5.40 0.85 3.69
C THR A 127 -4.82 1.68 4.84
N ASN A 128 -3.48 1.76 4.95
CA ASN A 128 -2.85 2.55 6.01
C ASN A 128 -3.12 4.05 5.87
N MET A 129 -3.13 4.59 4.64
CA MET A 129 -3.53 5.98 4.40
C MET A 129 -5.00 6.22 4.80
N TYR A 130 -5.88 5.28 4.48
CA TYR A 130 -7.29 5.34 4.86
C TYR A 130 -7.47 5.33 6.39
N LEU A 131 -6.80 4.40 7.08
CA LEU A 131 -6.81 4.31 8.55
C LEU A 131 -6.19 5.54 9.24
N ALA A 132 -5.24 6.21 8.58
CA ALA A 132 -4.68 7.47 9.04
C ALA A 132 -5.62 8.69 8.82
N GLY A 133 -6.83 8.47 8.31
CA GLY A 133 -7.82 9.51 8.09
C GLY A 133 -7.60 10.38 6.84
N ILE A 134 -6.74 9.94 5.91
CA ILE A 134 -6.57 10.66 4.63
C ILE A 134 -7.84 10.47 3.80
N PRO A 135 -8.42 11.55 3.25
CA PRO A 135 -9.61 11.45 2.43
C PRO A 135 -9.45 10.50 1.23
N THR A 136 -10.45 9.68 0.96
CA THR A 136 -10.45 8.68 -0.12
C THR A 136 -10.02 9.28 -1.47
N ILE A 137 -10.53 10.48 -1.78
CA ILE A 137 -10.22 11.17 -3.03
C ILE A 137 -8.73 11.51 -3.17
N ASP A 138 -8.06 11.84 -2.06
CA ASP A 138 -6.63 12.16 -2.08
C ASP A 138 -5.77 10.90 -2.15
N ILE A 139 -6.18 9.80 -1.49
CA ILE A 139 -5.53 8.50 -1.65
C ILE A 139 -5.66 8.01 -3.11
N MET A 140 -6.80 8.23 -3.75
CA MET A 140 -7.01 7.88 -5.15
C MET A 140 -6.06 8.66 -6.08
N LYS A 141 -5.83 9.96 -5.83
CA LYS A 141 -4.85 10.76 -6.58
C LYS A 141 -3.42 10.25 -6.41
N ILE A 142 -3.04 9.88 -5.18
CA ILE A 142 -1.71 9.31 -4.88
C ILE A 142 -1.55 7.95 -5.56
N SER A 143 -2.54 7.08 -5.41
CA SER A 143 -2.49 5.71 -5.91
C SER A 143 -2.83 5.57 -7.40
N GLY A 144 -3.45 6.57 -8.02
CA GLY A 144 -3.87 6.56 -9.42
C GLY A 144 -5.07 5.64 -9.70
N HIS A 145 -6.00 5.50 -8.74
CA HIS A 145 -7.28 4.83 -8.99
C HIS A 145 -8.27 5.80 -9.64
N LYS A 146 -8.90 5.37 -10.74
CA LYS A 146 -9.83 6.21 -11.50
C LYS A 146 -11.25 6.22 -10.94
N THR A 147 -11.65 5.15 -10.26
CA THR A 147 -13.00 5.04 -9.69
C THR A 147 -12.95 4.62 -8.22
N GLU A 148 -13.88 5.15 -7.44
CA GLU A 148 -14.02 4.79 -6.03
C GLU A 148 -14.37 3.31 -5.86
N LYS A 149 -15.19 2.75 -6.73
CA LYS A 149 -15.53 1.32 -6.74
C LYS A 149 -14.31 0.41 -6.86
N GLU A 150 -13.34 0.79 -7.70
CA GLU A 150 -12.08 0.04 -7.81
C GLU A 150 -11.19 0.25 -6.60
N PHE A 151 -11.13 1.48 -6.09
CA PHE A 151 -10.34 1.82 -4.90
C PHE A 151 -10.82 1.07 -3.66
N LEU A 152 -12.13 1.05 -3.39
CA LEU A 152 -12.70 0.38 -2.21
C LEU A 152 -12.39 -1.12 -2.13
N LYS A 153 -12.10 -1.78 -3.27
CA LYS A 153 -11.60 -3.18 -3.27
C LYS A 153 -10.20 -3.33 -2.64
N TYR A 154 -9.47 -2.23 -2.52
CA TYR A 154 -8.13 -2.21 -1.90
C TYR A 154 -8.18 -1.95 -0.41
N ILE A 155 -9.29 -1.36 0.07
CA ILE A 155 -9.47 -1.08 1.49
C ILE A 155 -10.04 -2.32 2.16
N ASN A 156 -9.23 -2.94 3.02
CA ASN A 156 -9.63 -4.12 3.78
C ASN A 156 -9.78 -3.73 5.25
N VAL A 157 -10.85 -2.97 5.53
CA VAL A 157 -11.20 -2.48 6.87
C VAL A 157 -12.58 -3.00 7.23
N SER A 158 -12.71 -3.65 8.37
CA SER A 158 -13.99 -4.15 8.86
C SER A 158 -14.89 -3.01 9.36
N LYS A 159 -16.18 -3.30 9.55
CA LYS A 159 -17.11 -2.32 10.14
C LYS A 159 -16.72 -1.98 11.58
N GLU A 160 -16.21 -2.97 12.31
CA GLU A 160 -15.72 -2.83 13.67
C GLU A 160 -14.49 -1.92 13.73
N GLU A 161 -13.50 -2.14 12.87
CA GLU A 161 -12.33 -1.27 12.75
C GLU A 161 -12.72 0.16 12.38
N THR A 162 -13.68 0.32 11.47
CA THR A 162 -14.22 1.65 11.13
C THR A 162 -14.87 2.30 12.35
N ALA A 163 -15.68 1.57 13.11
CA ALA A 163 -16.34 2.10 14.31
C ALA A 163 -15.32 2.49 15.38
N ILE A 164 -14.27 1.67 15.60
CA ILE A 164 -13.18 1.97 16.54
C ILE A 164 -12.47 3.26 16.13
N ASN A 165 -12.06 3.39 14.85
CA ASN A 165 -11.38 4.59 14.37
C ASN A 165 -12.25 5.87 14.48
N LEU A 166 -13.56 5.73 14.27
CA LEU A 166 -14.48 6.85 14.37
C LEU A 166 -14.82 7.20 15.82
N SER A 167 -14.69 6.25 16.77
CA SER A 167 -15.02 6.51 18.18
C SER A 167 -14.19 7.64 18.78
N ASP A 168 -12.94 7.80 18.34
CA ASP A 168 -12.03 8.87 18.78
C ASP A 168 -12.13 10.15 17.91
N HIS A 169 -12.95 10.12 16.88
CA HIS A 169 -13.12 11.29 16.01
C HIS A 169 -13.84 12.43 16.74
N PRO A 170 -13.40 13.71 16.62
CA PRO A 170 -13.97 14.85 17.32
C PRO A 170 -15.48 15.02 17.14
N TYR A 171 -16.04 14.58 16.02
CA TYR A 171 -17.47 14.62 15.76
C TYR A 171 -18.28 13.80 16.79
N PHE A 172 -17.79 12.60 17.13
CA PHE A 172 -18.47 11.69 18.08
C PHE A 172 -18.17 12.02 19.54
N ASN A 173 -17.10 12.80 19.80
CA ASN A 173 -16.65 13.18 21.14
C ASN A 173 -17.08 14.63 21.53
N ARG A 174 -17.79 15.35 20.65
CA ARG A 174 -18.31 16.68 20.96
C ARG A 174 -19.70 16.58 21.61
N ALA A 175 -19.88 17.30 22.70
CA ALA A 175 -21.22 17.52 23.26
C ALA A 175 -22.04 18.48 22.37
N GLY A 176 -23.23 18.04 21.98
CA GLY A 176 -24.23 18.83 21.28
C GLY A 176 -24.15 18.82 19.76
N LEU A 177 -25.28 18.53 19.11
CA LEU A 177 -25.49 18.69 17.68
C LEU A 177 -25.93 20.15 17.40
N LYS A 178 -25.36 20.78 16.37
CA LYS A 178 -25.93 22.02 15.83
C LYS A 178 -27.09 21.63 14.93
N VAL A 179 -28.28 22.08 15.29
CA VAL A 179 -29.45 22.06 14.40
C VAL A 179 -29.25 23.17 13.35
N ILE A 180 -29.25 22.78 12.06
CA ILE A 180 -29.13 23.70 10.91
C ILE A 180 -30.52 24.12 10.51
#